data_5898a4c5a0614d427557c012d2061f74
#
_entry.id   5898a4c5a0614d427557c012d2061f74
#
_cell.length_a   1.000
_cell.length_b   1.000
_cell.length_c   1.000
_cell.angle_alpha   90.00
_cell.angle_beta   90.00
_cell.angle_gamma   90.00
#
_symmetry.space_group_name_H-M   'P 1'
#
loop_
_entity.id
_entity.type
_entity.pdbx_description
1 polymer ?
#
loop_
_entity_poly.entity_id
_entity_poly.type
_entity_poly.pdbx_seq_one_letter_code
_entity_poly.pdbx_strand_id
1 'polypeptide(L)'
;MTMIDIYYTYAQIDSESFTKFVLDRYYNIPNAQICKSIHGKPYIKGDKVFFNATHSKGLLALAVGKKEVGLDCESLLGKARPAVLN
;
A
#
# COMPACT_ATOMS: atom_id res chain seq x y z
N MET A 1 6.92 -14.89 -12.24
CA MET A 1 7.29 -14.35 -10.92
C MET A 1 6.46 -13.12 -10.62
N THR A 2 5.89 -13.06 -9.45
CA THR A 2 5.08 -11.91 -9.04
C THR A 2 5.99 -10.89 -8.38
N MET A 3 5.99 -9.67 -8.89
CA MET A 3 6.75 -8.58 -8.28
C MET A 3 5.86 -7.80 -7.33
N ILE A 4 6.32 -7.64 -6.11
CA ILE A 4 5.64 -6.88 -5.08
C ILE A 4 6.56 -5.77 -4.62
N ASP A 5 6.07 -4.55 -4.68
CA ASP A 5 6.80 -3.39 -4.16
C ASP A 5 6.29 -3.08 -2.76
N ILE A 6 7.20 -2.76 -1.87
CA ILE A 6 6.84 -2.45 -0.50
C ILE A 6 7.33 -1.05 -0.16
N TYR A 7 6.42 -0.22 0.35
CA TYR A 7 6.69 1.14 0.76
C TYR A 7 6.38 1.29 2.24
N TYR A 8 7.09 2.18 2.92
CA TYR A 8 6.78 2.45 4.31
C TYR A 8 7.02 3.92 4.64
N THR A 9 6.40 4.36 5.71
CA THR A 9 6.61 5.71 6.22
C THR A 9 6.41 5.72 7.72
N TYR A 10 7.11 6.64 8.40
CA TYR A 10 6.88 6.94 9.81
C TYR A 10 6.06 8.22 9.97
N ALA A 11 5.67 8.86 8.88
CA ALA A 11 4.84 10.06 8.93
C ALA A 11 3.47 9.74 9.51
N GLN A 12 2.88 10.71 10.18
CA GLN A 12 1.52 10.56 10.71
C GLN A 12 0.51 10.78 9.59
N ILE A 13 0.19 9.70 8.89
CA ILE A 13 -0.73 9.72 7.78
C ILE A 13 -1.58 8.46 7.86
N ASP A 14 -2.84 8.55 7.51
CA ASP A 14 -3.71 7.38 7.50
C ASP A 14 -3.39 6.47 6.31
N SER A 15 -3.75 5.20 6.42
CA SER A 15 -3.41 4.21 5.41
C SER A 15 -4.03 4.52 4.05
N GLU A 16 -5.26 5.03 4.01
CA GLU A 16 -5.90 5.36 2.75
C GLU A 16 -5.16 6.49 2.03
N SER A 17 -4.83 7.55 2.75
CA SER A 17 -4.10 8.68 2.16
C SER A 17 -2.71 8.26 1.68
N PHE A 18 -2.03 7.44 2.46
CA PHE A 18 -0.71 6.92 2.08
C PHE A 18 -0.81 6.05 0.83
N THR A 19 -1.81 5.18 0.77
CA THR A 19 -2.03 4.32 -0.39
C THR A 19 -2.26 5.16 -1.64
N LYS A 20 -3.13 6.17 -1.55
CA LYS A 20 -3.39 7.06 -2.68
C LYS A 20 -2.14 7.81 -3.12
N PHE A 21 -1.35 8.26 -2.16
CA PHE A 21 -0.09 8.95 -2.46
C PHE A 21 0.85 8.04 -3.24
N VAL A 22 1.04 6.81 -2.77
CA VAL A 22 1.94 5.86 -3.40
C VAL A 22 1.46 5.52 -4.82
N LEU A 23 0.17 5.28 -4.99
CA LEU A 23 -0.39 4.93 -6.29
C LEU A 23 -0.26 6.06 -7.29
N ASP A 24 -0.49 7.29 -6.85
CA ASP A 24 -0.33 8.45 -7.71
C ASP A 24 1.15 8.66 -8.08
N ARG A 25 2.02 8.61 -7.09
CA ARG A 25 3.43 8.97 -7.26
C ARG A 25 4.23 7.91 -8.03
N TYR A 26 4.01 6.64 -7.71
CA TYR A 26 4.86 5.57 -8.22
C TYR A 26 4.19 4.69 -9.26
N TYR A 27 2.88 4.73 -9.38
CA TYR A 27 2.15 3.85 -10.30
C TYR A 27 1.32 4.61 -11.31
N ASN A 28 1.38 5.94 -11.27
CA ASN A 28 0.66 6.80 -12.20
C ASN A 28 -0.85 6.53 -12.18
N ILE A 29 -1.38 6.32 -10.99
CA ILE A 29 -2.82 6.12 -10.77
C ILE A 29 -3.33 7.29 -9.93
N PRO A 30 -3.69 8.41 -10.55
CA PRO A 30 -4.23 9.55 -9.82
C PRO A 30 -5.67 9.30 -9.40
N ASN A 31 -6.06 9.87 -8.27
CA ASN A 31 -7.45 9.80 -7.78
C ASN A 31 -7.95 8.36 -7.62
N ALA A 32 -7.10 7.47 -7.13
CA ALA A 32 -7.47 6.08 -6.92
C ALA A 32 -8.69 6.01 -5.99
N GLN A 33 -9.70 5.21 -6.40
CA GLN A 33 -10.88 4.99 -5.59
C GLN A 33 -10.70 3.72 -4.78
N ILE A 34 -10.59 3.89 -3.48
CA ILE A 34 -10.42 2.76 -2.56
C ILE A 34 -11.78 2.36 -2.02
N CYS A 35 -12.16 1.14 -2.29
CA CYS A 35 -13.44 0.56 -1.87
C CYS A 35 -13.16 -0.53 -0.85
N LYS A 36 -14.20 -1.01 -0.18
CA LYS A 36 -14.07 -2.15 0.72
C LYS A 36 -14.89 -3.31 0.22
N SER A 37 -14.28 -4.50 0.26
CA SER A 37 -14.98 -5.73 -0.11
C SER A 37 -16.02 -6.10 0.95
N ILE A 38 -16.80 -7.13 0.67
CA ILE A 38 -17.80 -7.64 1.60
C ILE A 38 -17.17 -8.05 2.94
N HIS A 39 -15.91 -8.44 2.93
CA HIS A 39 -15.17 -8.82 4.14
C HIS A 39 -14.40 -7.67 4.77
N GLY A 40 -14.59 -6.44 4.28
CA GLY A 40 -13.94 -5.27 4.82
C GLY A 40 -12.53 -5.03 4.31
N LYS A 41 -12.03 -5.84 3.37
CA LYS A 41 -10.70 -5.66 2.81
C LYS A 41 -10.73 -4.52 1.79
N PRO A 42 -9.84 -3.52 1.91
CA PRO A 42 -9.79 -2.45 0.91
C PRO A 42 -9.23 -2.93 -0.41
N TYR A 43 -9.76 -2.38 -1.49
CA TYR A 43 -9.27 -2.67 -2.83
C TYR A 43 -9.45 -1.44 -3.72
N ILE A 44 -8.76 -1.44 -4.86
CA ILE A 44 -8.83 -0.33 -5.80
C ILE A 44 -9.85 -0.66 -6.88
N LYS A 45 -10.77 0.26 -7.10
CA LYS A 45 -11.75 0.09 -8.16
C LYS A 45 -11.05 0.01 -9.51
N GLY A 46 -11.37 -1.02 -10.30
CA GLY A 46 -10.76 -1.25 -11.59
C GLY A 46 -9.69 -2.34 -11.58
N ASP A 47 -9.29 -2.82 -10.42
CA ASP A 47 -8.40 -3.99 -10.24
C ASP A 47 -7.10 -3.94 -11.02
N LYS A 48 -6.52 -2.75 -11.23
CA LYS A 48 -5.26 -2.62 -11.94
C LYS A 48 -4.07 -3.08 -11.10
N VAL A 49 -4.13 -2.83 -9.80
CA VAL A 49 -3.12 -3.27 -8.85
C VAL A 49 -3.82 -3.67 -7.56
N PHE A 50 -3.13 -4.47 -6.78
CA PHE A 50 -3.60 -4.90 -5.47
C PHE A 50 -2.69 -4.34 -4.42
N PHE A 51 -3.22 -4.06 -3.24
CA PHE A 51 -2.42 -3.53 -2.17
C PHE A 51 -2.87 -4.09 -0.83
N ASN A 52 -1.98 -4.00 0.15
CA ASN A 52 -2.29 -4.31 1.53
C ASN A 52 -1.46 -3.40 2.41
N ALA A 53 -2.08 -2.85 3.45
CA ALA A 53 -1.42 -1.93 4.35
C ALA A 53 -1.46 -2.47 5.77
N THR A 54 -0.41 -2.21 6.54
CA THR A 54 -0.34 -2.61 7.94
C THR A 54 0.37 -1.55 8.76
N HIS A 55 0.03 -1.49 10.05
CA HIS A 55 0.63 -0.57 11.00
C HIS A 55 1.38 -1.32 12.08
N SER A 56 2.48 -0.78 12.53
CA SER A 56 3.17 -1.29 13.71
C SER A 56 4.04 -0.20 14.30
N LYS A 57 3.79 0.16 15.56
CA LYS A 57 4.64 1.09 16.33
C LYS A 57 5.01 2.37 15.58
N GLY A 58 4.02 3.02 14.99
CA GLY A 58 4.25 4.25 14.26
C GLY A 58 4.72 4.06 12.83
N LEU A 59 4.94 2.83 12.41
CA LEU A 59 5.31 2.49 11.04
C LEU A 59 4.07 2.09 10.26
N LEU A 60 3.90 2.69 9.10
CA LEU A 60 2.87 2.29 8.15
C LEU A 60 3.56 1.69 6.95
N ALA A 61 3.24 0.44 6.63
CA ALA A 61 3.81 -0.26 5.49
C ALA A 61 2.72 -0.63 4.50
N LEU A 62 3.06 -0.57 3.22
CA LEU A 62 2.13 -0.83 2.12
C LEU A 62 2.81 -1.74 1.11
N ALA A 63 2.15 -2.85 0.78
CA ALA A 63 2.57 -3.72 -0.30
C ALA A 63 1.67 -3.47 -1.51
N VAL A 64 2.28 -3.33 -2.69
CA VAL A 64 1.55 -3.13 -3.93
C VAL A 64 2.05 -4.15 -4.94
N GLY A 65 1.13 -4.82 -5.61
CA GLY A 65 1.46 -5.83 -6.60
C GLY A 65 0.38 -5.98 -7.65
N LYS A 66 0.67 -6.76 -8.67
CA LYS A 66 -0.28 -7.04 -9.74
C LYS A 66 -1.23 -8.19 -9.41
N LYS A 67 -0.94 -8.92 -8.35
CA LYS A 67 -1.80 -9.98 -7.84
C LYS A 67 -2.12 -9.68 -6.38
N GLU A 68 -3.16 -10.31 -5.86
CA GLU A 68 -3.53 -10.12 -4.47
C GLU A 68 -2.33 -10.42 -3.56
N VAL A 69 -2.06 -9.49 -2.64
CA VAL A 69 -0.88 -9.57 -1.78
C VAL A 69 -1.29 -9.60 -0.32
N GLY A 70 -0.53 -10.37 0.46
CA GLY A 70 -0.60 -10.33 1.91
C GLY A 70 0.65 -9.63 2.43
N LEU A 71 0.53 -8.92 3.52
CA LEU A 71 1.64 -8.18 4.10
C LEU A 71 1.75 -8.47 5.58
N ASP A 72 2.96 -8.88 5.97
CA ASP A 72 3.36 -8.97 7.36
C ASP A 72 4.45 -7.94 7.58
N CYS A 73 4.15 -6.92 8.37
CA CYS A 73 5.06 -5.80 8.57
C CYS A 73 6.44 -6.24 9.07
N GLU A 74 6.47 -7.18 10.01
CA GLU A 74 7.73 -7.60 10.60
C GLU A 74 8.62 -8.35 9.63
N SER A 75 8.04 -9.23 8.83
CA SER A 75 8.83 -10.06 7.91
C SER A 75 9.27 -9.30 6.66
N LEU A 76 8.64 -8.17 6.34
CA LEU A 76 8.90 -7.45 5.10
C LEU A 76 9.70 -6.17 5.27
N LEU A 77 10.03 -5.78 6.51
CA LEU A 77 10.78 -4.55 6.76
C LEU A 77 12.12 -4.50 6.03
N GLY A 78 12.80 -5.64 5.89
CA GLY A 78 14.06 -5.70 5.18
C GLY A 78 13.95 -5.45 3.68
N LYS A 79 12.75 -5.52 3.12
CA LYS A 79 12.50 -5.31 1.70
C LYS A 79 11.80 -3.99 1.42
N ALA A 80 11.44 -3.25 2.46
CA ALA A 80 10.66 -2.04 2.30
C ALA A 80 11.53 -0.87 1.86
N ARG A 81 10.93 0.02 1.09
CA ARG A 81 11.55 1.27 0.66
C ARG A 81 10.76 2.44 1.24
N PRO A 82 11.44 3.50 1.71
CA PRO A 82 10.70 4.66 2.18
C PRO A 82 9.97 5.35 1.03
N ALA A 83 8.72 5.71 1.24
CA ALA A 83 8.00 6.56 0.32
C ALA A 83 8.22 8.00 0.74
N VAL A 84 8.67 8.84 -0.19
CA VAL A 84 8.98 10.23 0.11
C VAL A 84 7.68 11.04 0.09
N LEU A 85 7.29 11.51 1.27
CA LEU A 85 6.10 12.34 1.45
C LEU A 85 6.55 13.81 1.52
N ASN A 86 6.21 14.57 0.51
CA ASN A 86 6.52 16.00 0.47
C ASN A 86 5.27 16.84 0.52
#